data_e669a9991433ac4d17564f9c65236a72
#
_entry.id   e669a9991433ac4d17564f9c65236a72
#
_cell.length_a   1.000
_cell.length_b   1.000
_cell.length_c   1.000
_cell.angle_alpha   90.00
_cell.angle_beta   90.00
_cell.angle_gamma   90.00
#
_symmetry.space_group_name_H-M   'P 1'
#
loop_
_entity.id
_entity.type
_entity.pdbx_description
1 polymer ?
#
loop_
_entity_poly.entity_id
_entity_poly.type
_entity_poly.pdbx_seq_one_letter_code
_entity_poly.pdbx_strand_id
1 'polypeptide(L)'
;MDRTSQVTGRPYSEIREDGFIIREFSQNISPFELVWHRDKADRIVEAMHETDWLFQLDNELPIPIDKIFIPKETYHRLIKGKGKLKVKIKEL
;
A
#
# COMPACT_ATOMS: atom_id res chain seq x y z
N MET A 1 8.81 -21.23 12.62
CA MET A 1 8.41 -20.68 12.38
C MET A 1 7.87 -20.22 12.17
N ASP A 2 8.08 -20.31 12.27
CA ASP A 2 7.54 -19.71 12.05
C ASP A 2 7.09 -19.15 11.70
N ARG A 3 7.38 -18.97 11.94
CA ARG A 3 7.01 -18.34 11.58
C ARG A 3 6.93 -17.44 11.43
N THR A 4 7.36 -17.56 11.47
CA THR A 4 7.24 -16.70 11.23
C THR A 4 7.11 -16.12 10.77
N SER A 5 7.64 -15.98 10.75
CA SER A 5 7.55 -15.43 10.17
C SER A 5 7.15 -15.27 9.72
N GLN A 6 7.50 -15.41 9.88
CA GLN A 6 7.15 -15.40 9.23
C GLN A 6 6.38 -15.18 8.78
N VAL A 7 6.83 -15.48 8.65
CA VAL A 7 6.01 -15.32 8.00
C VAL A 7 5.21 -14.68 8.16
N THR A 8 5.44 -14.59 8.26
CA THR A 8 4.62 -13.75 8.18
C THR A 8 3.83 -13.23 7.06
N GLY A 9 3.71 -13.31 6.08
CA GLY A 9 2.77 -13.11 5.06
C GLY A 9 2.43 -11.70 4.59
N ARG A 10 3.15 -10.69 4.97
CA ARG A 10 2.93 -9.34 4.48
C ARG A 10 3.54 -9.17 3.10
N PRO A 11 2.81 -8.53 2.15
CA PRO A 11 3.35 -8.28 0.82
C PRO A 11 4.30 -7.10 0.76
N TYR A 12 4.72 -6.54 1.88
CA TYR A 12 5.57 -5.36 1.93
C TYR A 12 6.48 -5.37 3.15
N SER A 13 7.56 -4.60 3.10
CA SER A 13 8.36 -4.26 4.27
C SER A 13 7.90 -2.91 4.80
N GLU A 14 8.13 -2.64 6.08
CA GLU A 14 7.58 -1.46 6.71
C GLU A 14 8.53 -0.89 7.75
N ILE A 15 8.67 0.43 7.75
CA ILE A 15 9.42 1.17 8.76
C ILE A 15 8.48 2.22 9.33
N ARG A 16 8.41 2.32 10.66
CA ARG A 16 7.62 3.35 11.33
C ARG A 16 8.55 4.44 11.81
N GLU A 17 8.22 5.68 11.48
CA GLU A 17 8.96 6.87 11.88
C GLU A 17 7.99 7.89 12.46
N ASP A 18 8.51 9.02 12.94
CA ASP A 18 7.71 10.05 13.63
C ASP A 18 6.42 10.40 12.89
N GLY A 19 5.32 9.79 13.31
CA GLY A 19 4.00 10.13 12.79
C GLY A 19 3.66 9.56 11.43
N PHE A 20 4.54 8.74 10.82
CA PHE A 20 4.19 8.13 9.54
C PHE A 20 4.84 6.77 9.37
N ILE A 21 4.40 6.08 8.33
CA ILE A 21 4.84 4.73 8.00
C ILE A 21 5.41 4.76 6.59
N ILE A 22 6.55 4.10 6.38
CA ILE A 22 7.10 3.93 5.04
C ILE A 22 6.98 2.45 4.69
N ARG A 23 6.32 2.14 3.57
CA ARG A 23 6.16 0.78 3.06
C ARG A 23 6.82 0.64 1.72
N GLU A 24 7.44 -0.51 1.52
CA GLU A 24 8.03 -0.84 0.23
C GLU A 24 7.50 -2.18 -0.24
N PHE A 25 6.97 -2.18 -1.47
CA PHE A 25 6.45 -3.37 -2.13
C PHE A 25 7.45 -3.81 -3.17
N SER A 26 7.86 -5.08 -3.11
CA SER A 26 8.84 -5.63 -4.04
C SER A 26 8.29 -5.67 -5.46
N GLN A 27 9.17 -5.50 -6.45
CA GLN A 27 8.81 -5.70 -7.84
C GLN A 27 8.44 -7.16 -8.13
N ASN A 28 8.78 -8.08 -7.23
CA ASN A 28 8.52 -9.51 -7.40
C ASN A 28 7.24 -9.96 -6.69
N ILE A 29 6.51 -9.05 -6.08
CA ILE A 29 5.26 -9.41 -5.40
C ILE A 29 4.25 -9.97 -6.40
N SER A 30 3.54 -11.01 -5.99
CA SER A 30 2.45 -11.55 -6.80
C SER A 30 1.26 -10.60 -6.77
N PRO A 31 0.65 -10.29 -7.92
CA PRO A 31 -0.55 -9.45 -7.93
C PRO A 31 -1.67 -10.00 -7.05
N PHE A 32 -1.70 -11.32 -6.83
CA PHE A 32 -2.72 -11.94 -5.98
C PHE A 32 -2.59 -11.60 -4.51
N GLU A 33 -1.45 -11.05 -4.09
CA GLU A 33 -1.26 -10.61 -2.71
C GLU A 33 -1.77 -9.19 -2.48
N LEU A 34 -2.11 -8.46 -3.54
CA LEU A 34 -2.60 -7.09 -3.46
C LEU A 34 -4.13 -7.13 -3.43
N VAL A 35 -4.66 -7.56 -2.29
CA VAL A 35 -6.10 -7.79 -2.14
C VAL A 35 -6.85 -6.53 -1.73
N TRP A 36 -8.15 -6.53 -2.00
CA TRP A 36 -9.03 -5.50 -1.49
C TRP A 36 -9.04 -5.55 0.04
N HIS A 37 -8.85 -4.39 0.66
CA HIS A 37 -8.87 -4.30 2.11
C HIS A 37 -9.31 -2.90 2.54
N ARG A 38 -9.59 -2.75 3.83
CA ARG A 38 -9.97 -1.46 4.41
C ARG A 38 -9.21 -1.25 5.70
N ASP A 39 -9.06 0.01 6.08
CA ASP A 39 -8.32 0.39 7.28
C ASP A 39 -9.27 1.04 8.28
N LYS A 40 -8.88 1.04 9.54
CA LYS A 40 -9.70 1.59 10.62
C LYS A 40 -9.50 3.08 10.83
N ALA A 41 -8.56 3.69 10.14
CA ALA A 41 -8.25 5.12 10.26
C ALA A 41 -8.16 5.73 8.88
N ASP A 42 -8.49 7.03 8.80
CA ASP A 42 -8.22 7.79 7.59
C ASP A 42 -6.71 7.82 7.34
N ARG A 43 -6.31 7.79 6.07
CA ARG A 43 -4.90 7.79 5.70
C ARG A 43 -4.64 8.71 4.54
N ILE A 44 -3.44 9.30 4.53
CA ILE A 44 -2.89 9.95 3.35
C ILE A 44 -1.70 9.11 2.90
N VAL A 45 -1.71 8.72 1.64
CA VAL A 45 -0.66 7.89 1.05
C VAL A 45 0.00 8.67 -0.06
N GLU A 46 1.32 8.74 -0.02
CA GLU A 46 2.10 9.49 -0.99
C GLU A 46 3.20 8.61 -1.57
N ALA A 47 3.30 8.57 -2.90
CA ALA A 47 4.39 7.86 -3.54
C ALA A 47 5.69 8.62 -3.30
N MET A 48 6.77 7.89 -2.99
CA MET A 48 8.07 8.49 -2.70
C MET A 48 8.96 8.57 -3.94
N HIS A 49 8.46 8.16 -5.09
CA HIS A 49 9.16 8.20 -6.37
C HIS A 49 8.15 8.06 -7.49
N GLU A 50 8.57 8.32 -8.71
CA GLU A 50 7.70 8.09 -9.86
C GLU A 50 7.41 6.61 -9.99
N THR A 51 6.16 6.30 -10.31
CA THR A 51 5.71 4.92 -10.40
C THR A 51 4.53 4.79 -11.37
N ASP A 52 4.41 3.63 -11.99
CA ASP A 52 3.25 3.30 -12.80
C ASP A 52 2.30 2.35 -12.07
N TRP A 53 2.54 2.10 -10.79
CA TRP A 53 1.57 1.41 -9.94
C TRP A 53 0.31 2.27 -9.84
N LEU A 54 -0.83 1.60 -9.67
CA LEU A 54 -2.11 2.30 -9.57
C LEU A 54 -2.78 2.00 -8.24
N PHE A 55 -3.72 2.86 -7.88
CA PHE A 55 -4.52 2.73 -6.68
C PHE A 55 -5.99 2.75 -7.09
N GLN A 56 -6.81 1.93 -6.42
CA GLN A 56 -8.23 1.85 -6.74
C GLN A 56 -9.07 1.81 -5.47
N LEU A 57 -10.00 2.75 -5.35
CA LEU A 57 -11.05 2.69 -4.34
C LEU A 57 -12.20 1.85 -4.87
N ASP A 58 -12.99 1.27 -3.95
CA ASP A 58 -14.17 0.51 -4.30
C ASP A 58 -15.12 1.34 -5.15
N ASN A 59 -15.65 0.74 -6.20
CA ASN A 59 -16.56 1.38 -7.15
C ASN A 59 -15.97 2.55 -7.93
N GLU A 60 -14.64 2.65 -7.99
CA GLU A 60 -13.96 3.72 -8.71
C GLU A 60 -12.99 3.13 -9.72
N LEU A 61 -12.56 3.96 -10.67
CA LEU A 61 -11.54 3.54 -11.61
C LEU A 61 -10.16 3.63 -10.96
N PRO A 62 -9.21 2.79 -11.41
CA PRO A 62 -7.82 2.92 -10.95
C PRO A 62 -7.25 4.29 -11.30
N ILE A 63 -6.44 4.84 -10.39
CA ILE A 63 -5.80 6.15 -10.59
C ILE A 63 -4.31 6.03 -10.29
N PRO A 64 -3.48 6.92 -10.87
CA PRO A 64 -2.06 6.98 -10.52
C PRO A 64 -1.86 7.30 -9.05
N ILE A 65 -0.75 6.82 -8.50
CA ILE A 65 -0.40 7.11 -7.11
C ILE A 65 0.49 8.33 -7.07
N ASP A 66 -0.05 9.41 -6.55
CA ASP A 66 0.72 10.61 -6.25
C ASP A 66 0.53 10.90 -4.77
N LYS A 67 -0.54 11.59 -4.41
CA LYS A 67 -0.91 11.82 -3.02
C LYS A 67 -2.41 11.56 -2.92
N ILE A 68 -2.79 10.55 -2.12
CA ILE A 68 -4.14 10.03 -2.09
C ILE A 68 -4.67 10.05 -0.67
N PHE A 69 -5.90 10.53 -0.50
CA PHE A 69 -6.63 10.41 0.75
C PHE A 69 -7.48 9.15 0.71
N ILE A 70 -7.33 8.29 1.72
CA ILE A 70 -8.11 7.05 1.82
C ILE A 70 -8.98 7.15 3.07
N PRO A 71 -10.31 7.29 2.91
CA PRO A 71 -11.21 7.33 4.07
C PRO A 71 -11.19 6.01 4.81
N LYS A 72 -11.33 6.07 6.12
CA LYS A 72 -11.42 4.86 6.94
C LYS A 72 -12.57 3.98 6.47
N GLU A 73 -12.42 2.67 6.68
CA GLU A 73 -13.43 1.66 6.36
C GLU A 73 -13.86 1.62 4.89
N THR A 74 -13.03 2.16 4.01
CA THR A 74 -13.29 2.15 2.57
C THR A 74 -12.38 1.12 1.91
N TYR A 75 -12.99 0.17 1.19
CA TYR A 75 -12.21 -0.86 0.49
C TYR A 75 -11.39 -0.25 -0.63
N HIS A 76 -10.15 -0.69 -0.72
CA HIS A 76 -9.21 -0.21 -1.73
C HIS A 76 -8.13 -1.26 -1.98
N ARG A 77 -7.37 -1.06 -3.05
CA ARG A 77 -6.25 -1.94 -3.38
C ARG A 77 -5.21 -1.20 -4.19
N LEU A 78 -4.00 -1.77 -4.22
CA LEU A 78 -2.98 -1.37 -5.16
C LEU A 78 -3.03 -2.28 -6.38
N ILE A 79 -2.67 -1.75 -7.52
CA ILE A 79 -2.52 -2.51 -8.76
C ILE A 79 -1.06 -2.42 -9.14
N LYS A 80 -0.43 -3.59 -9.27
CA LYS A 80 1.00 -3.67 -9.50
C LYS A 80 1.40 -3.06 -10.83
N GLY A 81 2.46 -2.22 -10.78
CA GLY A 81 3.13 -1.72 -11.96
C GLY A 81 4.46 -2.41 -12.14
N LYS A 82 5.37 -1.75 -12.81
CA LYS A 82 6.74 -2.21 -13.01
C LYS A 82 7.59 -1.75 -11.83
N GLY A 83 8.62 -2.52 -11.49
CA GLY A 83 9.51 -2.16 -10.42
C GLY A 83 8.86 -2.22 -9.05
N LYS A 84 9.55 -1.69 -8.06
CA LYS A 84 9.07 -1.65 -6.69
C LYS A 84 8.24 -0.39 -6.47
N LEU A 85 7.44 -0.39 -5.39
CA LEU A 85 6.69 0.79 -4.97
C LEU A 85 7.08 1.14 -3.54
N LYS A 86 7.41 2.40 -3.31
CA LYS A 86 7.68 2.90 -1.97
C LYS A 86 6.74 4.05 -1.67
N VAL A 87 5.99 3.93 -0.57
CA VAL A 87 4.99 4.92 -0.20
C VAL A 87 5.18 5.37 1.24
N LYS A 88 4.75 6.59 1.49
CA LYS A 88 4.71 7.19 2.82
C LYS A 88 3.24 7.31 3.22
N ILE A 89 2.91 6.77 4.39
CA ILE A 89 1.53 6.72 4.88
C ILE A 89 1.43 7.51 6.18
N LYS A 90 0.48 8.42 6.23
CA LYS A 90 0.16 9.14 7.44
C LYS A 90 -1.26 8.76 7.87
N GLU A 91 -1.40 8.24 9.09
CA GLU A 91 -2.72 7.98 9.68
C GLU A 91 -3.21 9.22 10.40
N LEU A 92 -4.46 9.55 10.19
CA LEU A 92 -5.06 10.76 10.75
C LEU A 92 -5.90 10.49 11.99
#